data_c87f5cd504f28d498e3018b425362cf4
#
_entry.id   c87f5cd504f28d498e3018b425362cf4
#
_cell.length_a   1.000
_cell.length_b   1.000
_cell.length_c   1.000
_cell.angle_alpha   90.00
_cell.angle_beta   90.00
_cell.angle_gamma   90.00
#
_symmetry.space_group_name_H-M   'P 1'
#
loop_
_entity.id
_entity.type
_entity.pdbx_description
1 polymer ?
#
loop_
_entity_poly.entity_id
_entity_poly.type
_entity_poly.pdbx_seq_one_letter_code
_entity_poly.pdbx_strand_id
1 'polypeptide(L)'
;MAKTIITLSREYCTGGRFIAQDVADALGLKLYDKELITMAARDSGLSEEAVAASEKRHTHSLLYSLYTMGTDLPLSDQVFILQSRIIKKLAEEGPCVILGRCADYVLRERTDVLHVFVHAPLEWRREYAKTNPIVKATTEKGIREEIDKTDRQRAAYYNYYTQNRWGDVHNYDLSVNAALGKDACVQMILAAVKAKEASLG
;
A
#
# COMPACT_ATOMS: atom_id res chain seq x y z
N MET A 1 -19.44 8.25 -13.92
CA MET A 1 -18.80 8.04 -12.61
C MET A 1 -17.77 6.96 -12.77
N ALA A 2 -16.58 7.08 -12.14
CA ALA A 2 -15.57 6.04 -12.17
C ALA A 2 -16.14 4.69 -11.67
N LYS A 3 -15.82 3.60 -12.38
CA LYS A 3 -16.27 2.25 -12.02
C LYS A 3 -15.14 1.39 -11.48
N THR A 4 -13.90 1.87 -11.64
CA THR A 4 -12.68 1.12 -11.31
C THR A 4 -12.21 1.39 -9.89
N ILE A 5 -11.88 0.34 -9.16
CA ILE A 5 -11.15 0.42 -7.90
C ILE A 5 -9.67 0.57 -8.22
N ILE A 6 -8.94 1.36 -7.45
CA ILE A 6 -7.50 1.57 -7.64
C ILE A 6 -6.76 1.12 -6.39
N THR A 7 -5.85 0.19 -6.53
CA THR A 7 -4.89 -0.12 -5.45
C THR A 7 -3.55 0.52 -5.80
N LEU A 8 -2.95 1.23 -4.85
CA LEU A 8 -1.67 1.90 -5.08
C LEU A 8 -0.65 1.45 -4.04
N SER A 9 0.37 0.74 -4.50
CA SER A 9 1.57 0.42 -3.72
C SER A 9 2.72 1.38 -4.09
N ARG A 10 3.71 1.55 -3.22
CA ARG A 10 4.74 2.58 -3.45
C ARG A 10 6.00 2.35 -2.64
N GLU A 11 7.13 2.76 -3.19
CA GLU A 11 8.38 2.95 -2.45
C GLU A 11 8.28 4.17 -1.51
N TYR A 12 9.10 4.16 -0.45
CA TYR A 12 9.19 5.29 0.47
C TYR A 12 9.82 6.51 -0.19
N CYS A 13 9.36 7.71 0.18
CA CYS A 13 9.79 8.99 -0.41
C CYS A 13 9.55 9.12 -1.92
N THR A 14 8.50 8.53 -2.46
CA THR A 14 8.05 8.76 -3.85
C THR A 14 6.93 9.79 -3.96
N GLY A 15 6.41 10.29 -2.83
CA GLY A 15 5.19 11.12 -2.87
C GLY A 15 3.92 10.34 -3.22
N GLY A 16 3.97 9.00 -3.28
CA GLY A 16 2.87 8.15 -3.73
C GLY A 16 1.55 8.34 -2.98
N ARG A 17 1.60 8.82 -1.71
CA ARG A 17 0.38 9.18 -0.97
C ARG A 17 -0.32 10.41 -1.57
N PHE A 18 0.45 11.42 -1.95
CA PHE A 18 -0.09 12.62 -2.58
C PHE A 18 -0.61 12.31 -3.98
N ILE A 19 0.10 11.46 -4.75
CA ILE A 19 -0.37 10.96 -6.05
C ILE A 19 -1.71 10.23 -5.88
N ALA A 20 -1.84 9.35 -4.88
CA ALA A 20 -3.07 8.63 -4.62
C ALA A 20 -4.22 9.56 -4.24
N GLN A 21 -3.94 10.62 -3.45
CA GLN A 21 -4.94 11.63 -3.09
C GLN A 21 -5.41 12.40 -4.32
N ASP A 22 -4.49 12.91 -5.13
CA ASP A 22 -4.82 13.69 -6.33
C ASP A 22 -5.61 12.83 -7.35
N VAL A 23 -5.29 11.54 -7.48
CA VAL A 23 -6.08 10.60 -8.30
C VAL A 23 -7.49 10.41 -7.74
N ALA A 24 -7.62 10.23 -6.44
CA ALA A 24 -8.92 10.09 -5.78
C ALA A 24 -9.77 11.35 -5.97
N ASP A 25 -9.20 12.52 -5.74
CA ASP A 25 -9.87 13.81 -5.89
C ASP A 25 -10.33 14.04 -7.35
N ALA A 26 -9.46 13.75 -8.33
CA ALA A 26 -9.77 13.90 -9.75
C ALA A 26 -10.91 12.98 -10.22
N LEU A 27 -11.09 11.83 -9.58
CA LEU A 27 -12.13 10.85 -9.90
C LEU A 27 -13.38 10.99 -9.00
N GLY A 28 -13.33 11.86 -7.98
CA GLY A 28 -14.38 11.97 -6.96
C GLY A 28 -14.51 10.72 -6.09
N LEU A 29 -13.41 10.01 -5.86
CA LEU A 29 -13.34 8.77 -5.09
C LEU A 29 -12.78 9.01 -3.68
N LYS A 30 -13.12 8.11 -2.76
CA LYS A 30 -12.53 8.11 -1.42
C LYS A 30 -11.17 7.39 -1.43
N LEU A 31 -10.18 7.99 -0.79
CA LEU A 31 -8.89 7.37 -0.50
C LEU A 31 -8.93 6.70 0.88
N TYR A 32 -8.58 5.42 0.93
CA TYR A 32 -8.38 4.65 2.16
C TYR A 32 -6.89 4.41 2.40
N ASP A 33 -6.34 5.00 3.44
CA ASP A 33 -4.94 4.85 3.91
C ASP A 33 -4.91 4.52 5.40
N LYS A 34 -4.89 5.54 6.27
CA LYS A 34 -4.88 5.35 7.72
C LYS A 34 -6.22 4.86 8.26
N GLU A 35 -7.29 5.16 7.58
CA GLU A 35 -8.64 4.72 7.92
C GLU A 35 -8.75 3.20 8.03
N LEU A 36 -7.96 2.44 7.25
CA LEU A 36 -7.90 0.98 7.36
C LEU A 36 -7.36 0.52 8.73
N ILE A 37 -6.43 1.28 9.32
CA ILE A 37 -5.92 1.01 10.69
C ILE A 37 -7.03 1.25 11.70
N THR A 38 -7.70 2.40 11.61
CA THR A 38 -8.81 2.76 12.50
C THR A 38 -9.96 1.76 12.41
N MET A 39 -10.33 1.35 11.21
CA MET A 39 -11.38 0.33 11.00
C MET A 39 -10.96 -1.03 11.59
N ALA A 40 -9.72 -1.45 11.36
CA ALA A 40 -9.19 -2.69 11.91
C ALA A 40 -9.13 -2.66 13.45
N ALA A 41 -8.71 -1.54 14.03
CA ALA A 41 -8.68 -1.34 15.47
C ALA A 41 -10.09 -1.44 16.08
N ARG A 42 -11.07 -0.73 15.48
CA ARG A 42 -12.46 -0.79 15.93
C ARG A 42 -13.07 -2.19 15.87
N ASP A 43 -12.83 -2.90 14.74
CA ASP A 43 -13.46 -4.20 14.51
C ASP A 43 -12.78 -5.34 15.31
N SER A 44 -11.55 -5.13 15.80
CA SER A 44 -10.82 -6.11 16.64
C SER A 44 -10.83 -5.80 18.13
N GLY A 45 -11.22 -4.58 18.53
CA GLY A 45 -11.06 -4.10 19.90
C GLY A 45 -9.61 -3.78 20.30
N LEU A 46 -8.68 -3.78 19.33
CA LEU A 46 -7.27 -3.39 19.54
C LEU A 46 -7.11 -1.87 19.45
N SER A 47 -6.03 -1.33 20.03
CA SER A 47 -5.68 0.07 19.81
C SER A 47 -5.10 0.28 18.39
N GLU A 48 -5.23 1.49 17.84
CA GLU A 48 -4.63 1.84 16.55
C GLU A 48 -3.11 1.67 16.55
N GLU A 49 -2.46 1.96 17.69
CA GLU A 49 -1.02 1.76 17.87
C GLU A 49 -0.64 0.28 17.79
N ALA A 50 -1.44 -0.62 18.37
CA ALA A 50 -1.22 -2.07 18.29
C ALA A 50 -1.36 -2.58 16.87
N VAL A 51 -2.39 -2.14 16.12
CA VAL A 51 -2.59 -2.46 14.70
C VAL A 51 -1.43 -1.93 13.85
N ALA A 52 -1.05 -0.66 14.02
CA ALA A 52 0.06 -0.05 13.27
C ALA A 52 1.44 -0.67 13.62
N ALA A 53 1.63 -1.12 14.87
CA ALA A 53 2.85 -1.81 15.28
C ALA A 53 2.94 -3.22 14.71
N SER A 54 1.83 -3.92 14.58
CA SER A 54 1.79 -5.27 14.00
C SER A 54 2.17 -5.27 12.52
N GLU A 55 1.84 -4.23 11.76
CA GLU A 55 2.25 -4.06 10.36
C GLU A 55 3.77 -3.91 10.20
N LYS A 56 4.48 -3.47 11.24
CA LYS A 56 5.93 -3.24 11.23
C LYS A 56 6.74 -4.43 11.76
N ARG A 57 6.10 -5.32 12.54
CA ARG A 57 6.77 -6.45 13.21
C ARG A 57 6.37 -7.75 12.54
N HIS A 58 7.10 -8.14 11.49
CA HIS A 58 7.10 -9.53 11.04
C HIS A 58 8.22 -10.25 11.76
N THR A 59 7.88 -10.96 12.81
CA THR A 59 8.76 -11.97 13.37
C THR A 59 8.70 -13.19 12.45
N HIS A 60 9.75 -13.41 11.66
CA HIS A 60 10.06 -14.69 11.07
C HIS A 60 10.30 -15.71 12.20
N SER A 61 9.28 -16.08 12.92
CA SER A 61 9.40 -17.10 13.93
C SER A 61 8.60 -18.32 13.52
N LEU A 62 9.19 -19.13 12.62
CA LEU A 62 8.86 -20.55 12.51
C LEU A 62 8.91 -21.24 13.88
N LEU A 63 9.72 -20.74 14.81
CA LEU A 63 9.76 -21.19 16.20
C LEU A 63 8.51 -20.79 16.99
N TYR A 64 7.88 -19.64 16.68
CA TYR A 64 6.66 -19.22 17.37
C TYR A 64 5.45 -20.07 16.96
N SER A 65 5.36 -20.47 15.69
CA SER A 65 4.30 -21.37 15.21
C SER A 65 4.39 -22.78 15.78
N LEU A 66 5.61 -23.24 16.14
CA LEU A 66 5.82 -24.52 16.81
C LEU A 66 5.54 -24.45 18.32
N TYR A 67 5.64 -23.26 18.93
CA TYR A 67 5.40 -23.09 20.38
C TYR A 67 3.91 -22.83 20.70
N THR A 68 3.12 -22.32 19.75
CA THR A 68 1.68 -22.11 19.91
C THR A 68 0.89 -23.27 19.27
N MET A 69 1.04 -24.47 19.80
CA MET A 69 0.07 -25.57 19.58
C MET A 69 -1.31 -25.31 20.24
N GLY A 70 -1.67 -24.06 20.46
CA GLY A 70 -2.94 -23.59 21.02
C GLY A 70 -3.43 -22.33 20.31
N THR A 71 -4.36 -22.49 19.44
CA THR A 71 -5.53 -21.68 19.03
C THR A 71 -5.40 -20.21 18.59
N ASP A 72 -4.35 -19.44 18.89
CA ASP A 72 -4.32 -18.00 18.55
C ASP A 72 -3.25 -17.68 17.52
N LEU A 73 -3.71 -17.23 16.33
CA LEU A 73 -2.83 -16.69 15.30
C LEU A 73 -2.00 -15.51 15.85
N PRO A 74 -0.76 -15.32 15.40
CA PRO A 74 0.01 -14.12 15.71
C PRO A 74 -0.81 -12.85 15.44
N LEU A 75 -0.62 -11.82 16.26
CA LEU A 75 -1.37 -10.56 16.12
C LEU A 75 -1.24 -9.95 14.70
N SER A 76 -0.05 -10.06 14.09
CA SER A 76 0.18 -9.61 12.71
C SER A 76 -0.70 -10.32 11.69
N ASP A 77 -0.94 -11.62 11.87
CA ASP A 77 -1.75 -12.41 10.95
C ASP A 77 -3.25 -12.11 11.15
N GLN A 78 -3.67 -11.94 12.41
CA GLN A 78 -5.03 -11.49 12.72
C GLN A 78 -5.33 -10.14 12.08
N VAL A 79 -4.40 -9.18 12.20
CA VAL A 79 -4.52 -7.85 11.60
C VAL A 79 -4.56 -7.93 10.08
N PHE A 80 -3.71 -8.75 9.44
CA PHE A 80 -3.73 -8.94 7.99
C PHE A 80 -5.07 -9.52 7.50
N ILE A 81 -5.59 -10.55 8.18
CA ILE A 81 -6.89 -11.16 7.84
C ILE A 81 -8.01 -10.14 7.98
N LEU A 82 -8.01 -9.37 9.05
CA LEU A 82 -9.03 -8.34 9.30
C LEU A 82 -8.97 -7.24 8.24
N GLN A 83 -7.80 -6.69 7.97
CA GLN A 83 -7.62 -5.69 6.90
C GLN A 83 -8.03 -6.22 5.53
N SER A 84 -7.73 -7.49 5.23
CA SER A 84 -8.16 -8.13 3.99
C SER A 84 -9.68 -8.20 3.86
N ARG A 85 -10.39 -8.49 4.96
CA ARG A 85 -11.87 -8.47 4.99
C ARG A 85 -12.42 -7.07 4.78
N ILE A 86 -11.83 -6.07 5.44
CA ILE A 86 -12.22 -4.66 5.28
C ILE A 86 -12.01 -4.20 3.85
N ILE A 87 -10.84 -4.50 3.25
CA ILE A 87 -10.53 -4.16 1.85
C ILE A 87 -11.56 -4.76 0.88
N LYS A 88 -11.91 -6.04 1.05
CA LYS A 88 -12.93 -6.70 0.23
C LYS A 88 -14.29 -6.03 0.38
N LYS A 89 -14.70 -5.74 1.62
CA LYS A 89 -15.96 -5.05 1.89
C LYS A 89 -16.01 -3.66 1.24
N LEU A 90 -14.96 -2.86 1.37
CA LEU A 90 -14.88 -1.54 0.72
C LEU A 90 -14.95 -1.64 -0.80
N ALA A 91 -14.35 -2.68 -1.38
CA ALA A 91 -14.41 -2.95 -2.82
C ALA A 91 -15.82 -3.38 -3.29
N GLU A 92 -16.64 -3.96 -2.41
CA GLU A 92 -18.04 -4.28 -2.67
C GLU A 92 -18.95 -3.06 -2.55
N GLU A 93 -18.61 -2.10 -1.69
CA GLU A 93 -19.37 -0.85 -1.51
C GLU A 93 -19.26 0.09 -2.72
N GLY A 94 -18.19 -0.04 -3.52
CA GLY A 94 -18.02 0.71 -4.76
C GLY A 94 -16.59 1.15 -5.06
N PRO A 95 -16.41 1.96 -6.11
CA PRO A 95 -15.11 2.45 -6.54
C PRO A 95 -14.43 3.29 -5.47
N CYS A 96 -13.15 3.02 -5.24
CA CYS A 96 -12.34 3.72 -4.24
C CYS A 96 -10.84 3.60 -4.58
N VAL A 97 -10.01 4.36 -3.89
CA VAL A 97 -8.55 4.25 -3.93
C VAL A 97 -8.06 3.65 -2.61
N ILE A 98 -7.27 2.60 -2.67
CA ILE A 98 -6.73 1.90 -1.48
C ILE A 98 -5.21 1.96 -1.52
N LEU A 99 -4.60 2.46 -0.46
CA LEU A 99 -3.16 2.69 -0.40
C LEU A 99 -2.42 1.61 0.41
N GLY A 100 -1.72 0.71 -0.28
CA GLY A 100 -0.88 -0.33 0.32
C GLY A 100 -1.63 -1.52 0.90
N ARG A 101 -1.09 -2.12 1.99
CA ARG A 101 -1.67 -3.24 2.77
C ARG A 101 -2.01 -4.47 1.93
N CYS A 102 -1.18 -4.74 0.92
CA CYS A 102 -1.40 -5.85 -0.01
C CYS A 102 -2.78 -5.82 -0.70
N ALA A 103 -3.39 -4.62 -0.86
CA ALA A 103 -4.71 -4.50 -1.46
C ALA A 103 -4.74 -5.02 -2.90
N ASP A 104 -3.64 -4.87 -3.65
CA ASP A 104 -3.42 -5.47 -4.96
C ASP A 104 -3.59 -7.00 -4.91
N TYR A 105 -2.96 -7.67 -3.96
CA TYR A 105 -3.08 -9.12 -3.77
C TYR A 105 -4.47 -9.53 -3.25
N VAL A 106 -5.02 -8.78 -2.32
CA VAL A 106 -6.35 -9.07 -1.73
C VAL A 106 -7.45 -9.01 -2.78
N LEU A 107 -7.33 -8.12 -3.76
CA LEU A 107 -8.30 -7.89 -4.83
C LEU A 107 -7.89 -8.48 -6.20
N ARG A 108 -6.84 -9.30 -6.25
CA ARG A 108 -6.26 -9.83 -7.50
C ARG A 108 -7.23 -10.62 -8.41
N GLU A 109 -8.28 -11.19 -7.82
CA GLU A 109 -9.27 -11.95 -8.58
C GLU A 109 -10.37 -11.06 -9.23
N ARG A 110 -10.37 -9.75 -8.93
CA ARG A 110 -11.34 -8.82 -9.48
C ARG A 110 -10.83 -8.20 -10.77
N THR A 111 -11.66 -8.14 -11.77
CA THR A 111 -11.34 -7.58 -13.10
C THR A 111 -11.49 -6.05 -13.13
N ASP A 112 -12.27 -5.48 -12.22
CA ASP A 112 -12.57 -4.04 -12.13
C ASP A 112 -11.58 -3.26 -11.24
N VAL A 113 -10.42 -3.81 -10.96
CA VAL A 113 -9.35 -3.18 -10.17
C VAL A 113 -8.17 -2.82 -11.06
N LEU A 114 -7.62 -1.61 -10.88
CA LEU A 114 -6.35 -1.18 -11.45
C LEU A 114 -5.27 -1.22 -10.36
N HIS A 115 -4.27 -2.06 -10.55
CA HIS A 115 -3.14 -2.21 -9.63
C HIS A 115 -1.98 -1.31 -10.06
N VAL A 116 -1.60 -0.36 -9.21
CA VAL A 116 -0.57 0.65 -9.50
C VAL A 116 0.59 0.53 -8.52
N PHE A 117 1.82 0.64 -9.02
CA PHE A 117 3.03 0.77 -8.23
C PHE A 117 3.74 2.09 -8.54
N VAL A 118 4.11 2.84 -7.49
CA VAL A 118 4.86 4.10 -7.63
C VAL A 118 6.29 3.90 -7.13
N HIS A 119 7.25 4.12 -8.00
CA HIS A 119 8.69 4.01 -7.70
C HIS A 119 9.43 5.28 -8.08
N ALA A 120 10.68 5.42 -7.65
CA ALA A 120 11.62 6.42 -8.17
C ALA A 120 13.06 6.00 -7.92
N PRO A 121 14.04 6.54 -8.68
CA PRO A 121 15.46 6.33 -8.41
C PRO A 121 15.82 6.76 -6.98
N LEU A 122 16.72 6.01 -6.32
CA LEU A 122 17.11 6.26 -4.92
C LEU A 122 17.60 7.70 -4.71
N GLU A 123 18.39 8.23 -5.63
CA GLU A 123 18.93 9.59 -5.52
C GLU A 123 17.81 10.63 -5.55
N TRP A 124 16.82 10.48 -6.42
CA TRP A 124 15.65 11.35 -6.46
C TRP A 124 14.87 11.28 -5.14
N ARG A 125 14.67 10.08 -4.60
CA ARG A 125 13.96 9.88 -3.32
C ARG A 125 14.70 10.49 -2.13
N ARG A 126 16.04 10.48 -2.16
CA ARG A 126 16.88 11.14 -1.15
C ARG A 126 16.69 12.66 -1.17
N GLU A 127 16.69 13.27 -2.36
CA GLU A 127 16.44 14.71 -2.49
C GLU A 127 15.02 15.07 -2.06
N TYR A 128 14.01 14.31 -2.50
CA TYR A 128 12.63 14.50 -2.08
C TYR A 128 12.45 14.35 -0.56
N ALA A 129 13.18 13.46 0.07
CA ALA A 129 13.15 13.22 1.50
C ALA A 129 13.55 14.44 2.32
N LYS A 130 14.47 15.29 1.82
CA LYS A 130 14.94 16.51 2.52
C LYS A 130 13.82 17.53 2.75
N THR A 131 12.81 17.54 1.91
CA THR A 131 11.64 18.43 2.00
C THR A 131 10.38 17.76 2.55
N ASN A 132 10.43 16.44 2.78
CA ASN A 132 9.27 15.68 3.20
C ASN A 132 9.17 15.65 4.74
N PRO A 133 8.14 16.24 5.35
CA PRO A 133 8.01 16.33 6.81
C PRO A 133 7.79 14.98 7.51
N ILE A 134 7.51 13.90 6.76
CA ILE A 134 7.34 12.54 7.30
C ILE A 134 8.69 11.91 7.62
N VAL A 135 9.76 12.33 6.92
CA VAL A 135 11.13 11.85 7.15
C VAL A 135 11.68 12.44 8.40
N LYS A 136 12.21 11.60 9.29
CA LYS A 136 12.75 12.02 10.59
C LYS A 136 14.25 12.28 10.55
N ALA A 137 14.95 11.60 9.65
CA ALA A 137 16.38 11.73 9.50
C ALA A 137 16.74 13.08 8.85
N THR A 138 17.78 13.72 9.37
CA THR A 138 18.28 15.02 8.89
C THR A 138 19.62 14.94 8.18
N THR A 139 20.31 13.82 8.28
CA THR A 139 21.60 13.60 7.62
C THR A 139 21.42 12.72 6.36
N GLU A 140 22.26 12.92 5.37
CA GLU A 140 22.28 12.12 4.12
C GLU A 140 22.29 10.62 4.39
N LYS A 141 23.16 10.19 5.29
CA LYS A 141 23.26 8.78 5.70
C LYS A 141 21.97 8.30 6.37
N GLY A 142 21.44 9.08 7.30
CA GLY A 142 20.21 8.75 8.01
C GLY A 142 19.00 8.69 7.10
N ILE A 143 18.89 9.60 6.13
CA ILE A 143 17.82 9.59 5.11
C ILE A 143 17.88 8.28 4.30
N ARG A 144 19.06 7.89 3.82
CA ARG A 144 19.24 6.64 3.10
C ARG A 144 18.85 5.43 3.94
N GLU A 145 19.33 5.37 5.18
CA GLU A 145 18.99 4.28 6.10
C GLU A 145 17.49 4.21 6.39
N GLU A 146 16.80 5.35 6.53
CA GLU A 146 15.34 5.41 6.74
C GLU A 146 14.58 4.92 5.50
N ILE A 147 15.00 5.31 4.29
CA ILE A 147 14.44 4.84 3.02
C ILE A 147 14.59 3.32 2.92
N ASP A 148 15.82 2.82 3.04
CA ASP A 148 16.13 1.39 2.92
C ASP A 148 15.40 0.55 3.98
N LYS A 149 15.30 1.05 5.21
CA LYS A 149 14.58 0.38 6.31
C LYS A 149 13.09 0.29 6.02
N THR A 150 12.49 1.39 5.57
CA THR A 150 11.04 1.45 5.34
C THR A 150 10.64 0.57 4.17
N ASP A 151 11.41 0.58 3.08
CA ASP A 151 11.15 -0.26 1.92
C ASP A 151 11.35 -1.74 2.25
N ARG A 152 12.39 -2.10 3.00
CA ARG A 152 12.57 -3.48 3.49
C ARG A 152 11.42 -3.96 4.37
N GLN A 153 10.87 -3.09 5.22
CA GLN A 153 9.70 -3.44 6.03
C GLN A 153 8.47 -3.69 5.18
N ARG A 154 8.20 -2.85 4.17
CA ARG A 154 7.09 -3.04 3.22
C ARG A 154 7.26 -4.31 2.40
N ALA A 155 8.47 -4.53 1.86
CA ALA A 155 8.78 -5.74 1.10
C ALA A 155 8.62 -7.00 1.95
N ALA A 156 9.12 -6.99 3.19
CA ALA A 156 8.99 -8.14 4.10
C ALA A 156 7.52 -8.46 4.39
N TYR A 157 6.70 -7.43 4.67
CA TYR A 157 5.26 -7.58 4.88
C TYR A 157 4.58 -8.19 3.65
N TYR A 158 4.77 -7.55 2.51
CA TYR A 158 4.14 -7.97 1.26
C TYR A 158 4.55 -9.39 0.87
N ASN A 159 5.87 -9.67 0.84
CA ASN A 159 6.38 -10.98 0.42
C ASN A 159 5.91 -12.11 1.34
N TYR A 160 5.77 -11.84 2.64
CA TYR A 160 5.30 -12.83 3.61
C TYR A 160 3.84 -13.23 3.35
N TYR A 161 2.95 -12.24 3.19
CA TYR A 161 1.51 -12.50 3.06
C TYR A 161 1.06 -12.87 1.65
N THR A 162 1.79 -12.45 0.62
CA THR A 162 1.38 -12.67 -0.77
C THR A 162 2.13 -13.79 -1.46
N GLN A 163 3.30 -14.20 -0.93
CA GLN A 163 4.27 -15.07 -1.59
C GLN A 163 4.79 -14.51 -2.92
N ASN A 164 4.51 -13.25 -3.22
CA ASN A 164 4.99 -12.50 -4.36
C ASN A 164 6.14 -11.56 -3.96
N ARG A 165 6.93 -11.12 -4.92
CA ARG A 165 7.98 -10.13 -4.70
C ARG A 165 7.38 -8.72 -4.77
N TRP A 166 7.53 -7.92 -3.72
CA TRP A 166 7.12 -6.53 -3.70
C TRP A 166 7.83 -5.70 -4.78
N GLY A 167 7.08 -4.88 -5.53
CA GLY A 167 7.62 -4.05 -6.60
C GLY A 167 7.93 -4.82 -7.90
N ASP A 168 7.62 -6.11 -7.98
CA ASP A 168 7.72 -6.85 -9.24
C ASP A 168 6.63 -6.36 -10.19
N VAL A 169 7.04 -5.96 -11.40
CA VAL A 169 6.15 -5.38 -12.41
C VAL A 169 4.97 -6.28 -12.79
N HIS A 170 5.11 -7.59 -12.66
CA HIS A 170 4.06 -8.56 -12.99
C HIS A 170 2.89 -8.56 -11.99
N ASN A 171 3.06 -7.93 -10.83
CA ASN A 171 1.99 -7.80 -9.83
C ASN A 171 1.09 -6.57 -10.06
N TYR A 172 1.44 -5.71 -11.01
CA TYR A 172 0.78 -4.41 -11.21
C TYR A 172 0.41 -4.20 -12.68
N ASP A 173 -0.74 -3.58 -12.92
CA ASP A 173 -1.15 -3.16 -14.27
C ASP A 173 -0.33 -1.96 -14.76
N LEU A 174 0.13 -1.10 -13.83
CA LEU A 174 0.89 0.11 -14.13
C LEU A 174 1.95 0.39 -13.07
N SER A 175 3.19 0.60 -13.53
CA SER A 175 4.28 1.12 -12.69
C SER A 175 4.69 2.51 -13.17
N VAL A 176 4.65 3.52 -12.27
CA VAL A 176 4.97 4.92 -12.60
C VAL A 176 6.21 5.40 -11.84
N ASN A 177 7.07 6.12 -12.57
CA ASN A 177 8.25 6.73 -11.98
C ASN A 177 7.93 8.15 -11.48
N ALA A 178 7.92 8.36 -10.16
CA ALA A 178 7.62 9.65 -9.55
C ALA A 178 8.63 10.76 -9.90
N ALA A 179 9.81 10.41 -10.39
CA ALA A 179 10.78 11.39 -10.87
C ALA A 179 10.31 12.16 -12.13
N LEU A 180 9.28 11.68 -12.83
CA LEU A 180 8.63 12.39 -13.94
C LEU A 180 7.75 13.55 -13.45
N GLY A 181 7.55 13.68 -12.16
CA GLY A 181 6.69 14.68 -11.54
C GLY A 181 5.33 14.13 -11.12
N LYS A 182 4.77 14.71 -10.04
CA LYS A 182 3.51 14.26 -9.44
C LYS A 182 2.35 14.31 -10.44
N ASP A 183 2.21 15.45 -11.14
CA ASP A 183 1.10 15.66 -12.07
C ASP A 183 1.15 14.70 -13.27
N ALA A 184 2.35 14.42 -13.78
CA ALA A 184 2.54 13.43 -14.84
C ALA A 184 2.12 12.03 -14.38
N CYS A 185 2.50 11.63 -13.17
CA CYS A 185 2.07 10.34 -12.60
C CYS A 185 0.55 10.25 -12.45
N VAL A 186 -0.09 11.33 -11.97
CA VAL A 186 -1.57 11.41 -11.86
C VAL A 186 -2.21 11.22 -13.23
N GLN A 187 -1.75 11.94 -14.26
CA GLN A 187 -2.31 11.83 -15.61
C GLN A 187 -2.14 10.44 -16.22
N MET A 188 -0.99 9.78 -16.00
CA MET A 188 -0.77 8.40 -16.45
C MET A 188 -1.75 7.43 -15.76
N ILE A 189 -1.97 7.58 -14.47
CA ILE A 189 -2.92 6.73 -13.73
C ILE A 189 -4.35 6.98 -14.22
N LEU A 190 -4.77 8.23 -14.41
CA LEU A 190 -6.10 8.57 -14.93
C LEU A 190 -6.32 8.01 -16.35
N ALA A 191 -5.30 8.04 -17.20
CA ALA A 191 -5.36 7.42 -18.54
C ALA A 191 -5.52 5.89 -18.44
N ALA A 192 -4.79 5.24 -17.52
CA ALA A 192 -4.92 3.81 -17.29
C ALA A 192 -6.31 3.42 -16.74
N VAL A 193 -6.89 4.25 -15.84
CA VAL A 193 -8.27 4.05 -15.37
C VAL A 193 -9.25 4.07 -16.53
N LYS A 194 -9.15 5.07 -17.42
CA LYS A 194 -10.02 5.16 -18.62
C LYS A 194 -9.88 3.93 -19.53
N ALA A 195 -8.65 3.46 -19.74
CA ALA A 195 -8.40 2.27 -20.53
C ALA A 195 -8.99 1.00 -19.89
N LYS A 196 -8.85 0.88 -18.56
CA LYS A 196 -9.44 -0.23 -17.78
C LYS A 196 -10.97 -0.22 -17.89
N GLU A 197 -11.60 0.93 -17.72
CA GLU A 197 -13.07 1.08 -17.83
C GLU A 197 -13.59 0.76 -19.22
N ALA A 198 -12.86 1.13 -20.26
CA ALA A 198 -13.21 0.79 -21.64
C ALA A 198 -13.12 -0.71 -21.92
N SER A 199 -12.28 -1.45 -21.20
CA SER A 199 -12.17 -2.92 -21.33
C SER A 199 -13.26 -3.70 -20.58
N LEU A 200 -14.00 -3.04 -19.68
CA LEU A 200 -15.07 -3.65 -18.87
C LEU A 200 -16.47 -3.44 -19.46
N GLY A 201 -16.60 -2.56 -20.44
CA GLY A 201 -17.88 -2.18 -21.06
C GLY A 201 -18.07 -2.72 -22.41
#